data_bc1223441e1474a8c8f9619467c327b5
#
_entry.id   bc1223441e1474a8c8f9619467c327b5
#
_cell.length_a   1.000
_cell.length_b   1.000
_cell.length_c   1.000
_cell.angle_alpha   90.00
_cell.angle_beta   90.00
_cell.angle_gamma   90.00
#
_symmetry.space_group_name_H-M   'P 1'
#
loop_
_entity.id
_entity.type
_entity.pdbx_description
1 polymer ?
#
loop_
_entity_poly.entity_id
_entity_poly.type
_entity_poly.pdbx_seq_one_letter_code
_entity_poly.pdbx_strand_id
1 'polypeptide(L)'
;MVFSPPNQSQFSDAEYGLFRQFLEKSCGILLGDNKNYLIDSRLRKLLKDNEMQSLGHLLKEIERPGSPRLRQQVIDAMTTNETLWFRDRHPFEYLQGNLLPELAKAPGEINIWCAACSTGQEPYSISICVEELRRKNFSLSNKNVKILATDISGRVLVID
;
A
#
# COMPACT_ATOMS: atom_id res chain seq x y z
N MET A 1 -20.15 -35.80 4.20
CA MET A 1 -19.34 -34.58 4.00
C MET A 1 -18.15 -34.99 3.17
N VAL A 2 -18.13 -34.59 1.90
CA VAL A 2 -16.99 -34.85 1.00
C VAL A 2 -15.95 -33.78 1.27
N PHE A 3 -14.83 -34.15 1.87
CA PHE A 3 -13.66 -33.29 1.98
C PHE A 3 -13.13 -33.04 0.56
N SER A 4 -13.32 -31.84 0.03
CA SER A 4 -12.60 -31.40 -1.16
C SER A 4 -11.12 -31.29 -0.79
N PRO A 5 -10.19 -31.83 -1.59
CA PRO A 5 -8.77 -31.72 -1.31
C PRO A 5 -8.35 -30.26 -1.37
N PRO A 6 -7.41 -29.82 -0.49
CA PRO A 6 -6.90 -28.48 -0.54
C PRO A 6 -6.06 -28.27 -1.81
N ASN A 7 -6.38 -27.21 -2.54
CA ASN A 7 -5.52 -26.55 -3.51
C ASN A 7 -5.21 -27.29 -4.83
N GLN A 8 -6.20 -27.44 -5.69
CA GLN A 8 -5.89 -27.40 -7.11
C GLN A 8 -5.67 -25.91 -7.46
N SER A 9 -4.43 -25.54 -7.82
CA SER A 9 -4.11 -24.21 -8.35
C SER A 9 -5.01 -23.94 -9.56
N GLN A 10 -5.64 -22.78 -9.57
CA GLN A 10 -6.63 -22.41 -10.59
C GLN A 10 -6.00 -22.23 -11.96
N PHE A 11 -4.71 -21.90 -12.03
CA PHE A 11 -3.96 -21.57 -13.23
C PHE A 11 -2.68 -22.41 -13.33
N SER A 12 -2.04 -22.42 -14.49
CA SER A 12 -0.77 -23.11 -14.72
C SER A 12 0.41 -22.40 -14.03
N ASP A 13 1.47 -23.14 -13.69
CA ASP A 13 2.68 -22.58 -13.10
C ASP A 13 3.33 -21.51 -13.99
N ALA A 14 3.23 -21.66 -15.32
CA ALA A 14 3.70 -20.68 -16.28
C ALA A 14 2.93 -19.35 -16.16
N GLU A 15 1.60 -19.41 -16.01
CA GLU A 15 0.76 -18.20 -15.83
C GLU A 15 1.08 -17.51 -14.50
N TYR A 16 1.24 -18.27 -13.41
CA TYR A 16 1.67 -17.68 -12.13
C TYR A 16 3.05 -17.04 -12.24
N GLY A 17 3.99 -17.67 -12.94
CA GLY A 17 5.32 -17.12 -13.17
C GLY A 17 5.29 -15.77 -13.90
N LEU A 18 4.54 -15.68 -14.99
CA LEU A 18 4.38 -14.44 -15.75
C LEU A 18 3.68 -13.35 -14.93
N PHE A 19 2.66 -13.72 -14.14
CA PHE A 19 1.97 -12.77 -13.29
C PHE A 19 2.85 -12.22 -12.17
N ARG A 20 3.68 -13.06 -11.54
CA ARG A 20 4.67 -12.62 -10.54
C ARG A 20 5.67 -11.63 -11.13
N GLN A 21 6.20 -11.91 -12.32
CA GLN A 21 7.10 -10.98 -13.04
C GLN A 21 6.42 -9.66 -13.35
N PHE A 22 5.15 -9.68 -13.75
CA PHE A 22 4.37 -8.47 -13.95
C PHE A 22 4.25 -7.65 -12.67
N LEU A 23 3.92 -8.27 -11.54
CA LEU A 23 3.80 -7.58 -10.25
C LEU A 23 5.13 -6.95 -9.80
N GLU A 24 6.21 -7.71 -9.85
CA GLU A 24 7.54 -7.23 -9.50
C GLU A 24 7.93 -6.02 -10.35
N LYS A 25 7.79 -6.12 -11.66
CA LYS A 25 8.11 -5.04 -12.60
C LYS A 25 7.21 -3.81 -12.44
N SER A 26 5.93 -4.01 -12.11
CA SER A 26 4.94 -2.93 -12.09
C SER A 26 4.87 -2.19 -10.77
N CYS A 27 5.11 -2.88 -9.66
CA CYS A 27 4.90 -2.33 -8.31
C CYS A 27 5.87 -2.86 -7.24
N GLY A 28 6.88 -3.65 -7.63
CA GLY A 28 7.87 -4.17 -6.70
C GLY A 28 7.37 -5.27 -5.76
N ILE A 29 6.16 -5.79 -5.96
CA ILE A 29 5.63 -6.87 -5.13
C ILE A 29 6.27 -8.20 -5.53
N LEU A 30 7.10 -8.76 -4.63
CA LEU A 30 7.70 -10.07 -4.76
C LEU A 30 6.83 -11.13 -4.09
N LEU A 31 6.31 -12.07 -4.89
CA LEU A 31 5.56 -13.22 -4.40
C LEU A 31 6.37 -14.50 -4.59
N GLY A 32 6.61 -15.21 -3.48
CA GLY A 32 7.22 -16.54 -3.53
C GLY A 32 6.30 -17.58 -4.20
N ASP A 33 6.91 -18.66 -4.69
CA ASP A 33 6.21 -19.73 -5.43
C ASP A 33 5.09 -20.39 -4.62
N ASN A 34 5.23 -20.43 -3.30
CA ASN A 34 4.24 -20.99 -2.37
C ASN A 34 3.02 -20.07 -2.12
N LYS A 35 2.93 -18.90 -2.77
CA LYS A 35 1.87 -17.90 -2.55
C LYS A 35 0.88 -17.77 -3.71
N ASN A 36 0.80 -18.77 -4.58
CA ASN A 36 -0.18 -18.80 -5.69
C ASN A 36 -1.63 -18.64 -5.17
N TYR A 37 -1.94 -19.18 -3.99
CA TYR A 37 -3.25 -19.04 -3.36
C TYR A 37 -3.66 -17.58 -3.09
N LEU A 38 -2.70 -16.66 -2.90
CA LEU A 38 -2.98 -15.23 -2.76
C LEU A 38 -3.43 -14.63 -4.10
N ILE A 39 -2.80 -15.04 -5.20
CA ILE A 39 -3.20 -14.62 -6.54
C ILE A 39 -4.64 -15.05 -6.81
N ASP A 40 -4.93 -16.35 -6.59
CA ASP A 40 -6.27 -16.91 -6.79
C ASP A 40 -7.34 -16.21 -5.95
N SER A 41 -7.07 -16.01 -4.67
CA SER A 41 -8.04 -15.42 -3.74
C SER A 41 -8.29 -13.93 -4.04
N ARG A 42 -7.25 -13.17 -4.34
CA ARG A 42 -7.32 -11.72 -4.54
C ARG A 42 -7.84 -11.33 -5.92
N LEU A 43 -7.53 -12.12 -6.96
CA LEU A 43 -7.97 -11.83 -8.32
C LEU A 43 -9.31 -12.45 -8.68
N ARG A 44 -9.84 -13.39 -7.91
CA ARG A 44 -11.09 -14.10 -8.20
C ARG A 44 -12.24 -13.18 -8.58
N LYS A 45 -12.47 -12.14 -7.77
CA LYS A 45 -13.54 -11.17 -8.05
C LYS A 45 -13.25 -10.37 -9.31
N LEU A 46 -12.03 -9.87 -9.46
CA LEU A 46 -11.62 -9.05 -10.61
C LEU A 46 -11.75 -9.84 -11.92
N LEU A 47 -11.30 -11.09 -11.95
CA LEU A 47 -11.43 -11.95 -13.13
C LEU A 47 -12.90 -12.20 -13.47
N LYS A 48 -13.73 -12.48 -12.46
CA LYS A 48 -15.17 -12.69 -12.66
C LYS A 48 -15.87 -11.43 -13.19
N ASP A 49 -15.60 -10.27 -12.60
CA ASP A 49 -16.23 -9.01 -12.97
C ASP A 49 -15.84 -8.55 -14.38
N ASN A 50 -14.69 -9.02 -14.90
CA ASN A 50 -14.21 -8.75 -16.27
C ASN A 50 -14.38 -9.94 -17.21
N GLU A 51 -15.13 -10.99 -16.82
CA GLU A 51 -15.40 -12.19 -17.65
C GLU A 51 -14.13 -12.91 -18.14
N MET A 52 -13.05 -12.85 -17.34
CA MET A 52 -11.76 -13.46 -17.65
C MET A 52 -11.59 -14.81 -16.98
N GLN A 53 -11.09 -15.81 -17.72
CA GLN A 53 -10.96 -17.19 -17.24
C GLN A 53 -9.51 -17.60 -16.92
N SER A 54 -8.51 -16.77 -17.30
CA SER A 54 -7.09 -17.08 -17.09
C SER A 54 -6.26 -15.85 -16.75
N LEU A 55 -5.14 -16.07 -16.06
CA LEU A 55 -4.13 -15.01 -15.82
C LEU A 55 -3.49 -14.57 -17.13
N GLY A 56 -3.31 -15.48 -18.09
CA GLY A 56 -2.79 -15.14 -19.40
C GLY A 56 -3.71 -14.18 -20.18
N HIS A 57 -5.05 -14.34 -20.05
CA HIS A 57 -5.99 -13.38 -20.61
C HIS A 57 -5.87 -12.01 -19.93
N LEU A 58 -5.85 -11.99 -18.58
CA LEU A 58 -5.69 -10.76 -17.82
C LEU A 58 -4.39 -10.01 -18.20
N LEU A 59 -3.26 -10.72 -18.28
CA LEU A 59 -1.97 -10.13 -18.65
C LEU A 59 -2.02 -9.47 -20.04
N LYS A 60 -2.61 -10.15 -21.03
CA LYS A 60 -2.78 -9.57 -22.37
C LYS A 60 -3.63 -8.30 -22.35
N GLU A 61 -4.70 -8.27 -21.55
CA GLU A 61 -5.58 -7.11 -21.48
C GLU A 61 -4.90 -5.90 -20.79
N ILE A 62 -4.14 -6.12 -19.73
CA ILE A 62 -3.43 -5.03 -19.03
C ILE A 62 -2.22 -4.48 -19.81
N GLU A 63 -1.70 -5.24 -20.77
CA GLU A 63 -0.62 -4.80 -21.67
C GLU A 63 -1.13 -3.98 -22.85
N ARG A 64 -2.44 -4.02 -23.14
CA ARG A 64 -3.02 -3.25 -24.25
C ARG A 64 -2.93 -1.74 -24.00
N PRO A 65 -2.59 -0.95 -25.02
CA PRO A 65 -2.68 0.51 -24.93
C PRO A 65 -4.12 0.91 -24.56
N GLY A 66 -4.28 1.71 -23.49
CA GLY A 66 -5.60 2.18 -23.05
C GLY A 66 -6.21 1.40 -21.88
N SER A 67 -5.50 0.45 -21.27
CA SER A 67 -5.96 -0.31 -20.10
C SER A 67 -5.34 0.11 -18.73
N PRO A 68 -5.04 1.41 -18.46
CA PRO A 68 -4.41 1.81 -17.21
C PRO A 68 -5.31 1.52 -16.01
N ARG A 69 -6.63 1.61 -16.19
CA ARG A 69 -7.60 1.34 -15.12
C ARG A 69 -7.57 -0.13 -14.68
N LEU A 70 -7.57 -1.07 -15.61
CA LEU A 70 -7.52 -2.50 -15.28
C LEU A 70 -6.19 -2.86 -14.63
N ARG A 71 -5.08 -2.30 -15.13
CA ARG A 71 -3.76 -2.47 -14.51
C ARG A 71 -3.74 -1.98 -13.06
N GLN A 72 -4.31 -0.80 -12.78
CA GLN A 72 -4.42 -0.27 -11.43
C GLN A 72 -5.29 -1.18 -10.55
N GLN A 73 -6.42 -1.68 -11.05
CA GLN A 73 -7.28 -2.61 -10.31
C GLN A 73 -6.55 -3.90 -9.91
N VAL A 74 -5.65 -4.42 -10.78
CA VAL A 74 -4.81 -5.57 -10.46
C VAL A 74 -3.83 -5.24 -9.34
N ILE A 75 -3.15 -4.10 -9.42
CA ILE A 75 -2.22 -3.64 -8.37
C ILE A 75 -2.98 -3.45 -7.04
N ASP A 76 -4.13 -2.79 -7.07
CA ASP A 76 -4.99 -2.58 -5.89
C ASP A 76 -5.44 -3.90 -5.26
N ALA A 77 -5.77 -4.91 -6.07
CA ALA A 77 -6.15 -6.23 -5.58
C ALA A 77 -4.97 -6.97 -4.93
N MET A 78 -3.74 -6.73 -5.40
CA MET A 78 -2.55 -7.41 -4.91
C MET A 78 -1.86 -6.69 -3.76
N THR A 79 -2.18 -5.42 -3.49
CA THR A 79 -1.66 -4.68 -2.32
C THR A 79 -2.35 -5.11 -1.02
N THR A 80 -1.60 -5.03 0.09
CA THR A 80 -2.13 -5.20 1.44
C THR A 80 -2.17 -3.84 2.11
N ASN A 81 -3.39 -3.35 2.38
CA ASN A 81 -3.62 -1.99 2.86
C ASN A 81 -3.98 -1.95 4.36
N GLU A 82 -3.50 -2.95 5.13
CA GLU A 82 -3.73 -2.99 6.57
C GLU A 82 -2.92 -1.92 7.26
N THR A 83 -3.58 -1.08 8.04
CA THR A 83 -2.96 0.00 8.80
C THR A 83 -3.72 0.25 10.10
N LEU A 84 -3.03 0.77 11.12
CA LEU A 84 -3.58 1.08 12.44
C LEU A 84 -3.05 2.43 12.92
N TRP A 85 -3.84 3.08 13.78
CA TRP A 85 -3.39 4.27 14.49
C TRP A 85 -2.17 3.96 15.37
N PHE A 86 -1.11 4.78 15.27
CA PHE A 86 0.12 4.61 16.04
C PHE A 86 0.70 3.19 15.97
N ARG A 87 0.62 2.56 14.77
CA ARG A 87 1.14 1.21 14.56
C ARG A 87 2.60 1.11 15.00
N ASP A 88 2.91 0.04 15.77
CA ASP A 88 4.23 -0.26 16.32
C ASP A 88 4.76 0.77 17.37
N ARG A 89 4.01 1.79 17.73
CA ARG A 89 4.27 2.84 18.74
C ARG A 89 5.66 3.46 18.71
N HIS A 90 6.73 2.69 18.74
CA HIS A 90 8.13 3.12 18.81
C HIS A 90 8.54 4.19 17.77
N PRO A 91 8.15 4.11 16.46
CA PRO A 91 8.43 5.16 15.48
C PRO A 91 7.87 6.52 15.90
N PHE A 92 6.66 6.55 16.46
CA PHE A 92 6.00 7.78 16.89
C PHE A 92 6.59 8.33 18.19
N GLU A 93 7.00 7.47 19.11
CA GLU A 93 7.72 7.85 20.33
C GLU A 93 9.08 8.48 19.98
N TYR A 94 9.82 7.90 19.02
CA TYR A 94 11.06 8.46 18.52
C TYR A 94 10.85 9.78 17.78
N LEU A 95 9.79 9.87 16.95
CA LEU A 95 9.42 11.09 16.24
C LEU A 95 9.18 12.24 17.22
N GLN A 96 8.39 12.02 18.26
CA GLN A 96 8.07 13.05 19.26
C GLN A 96 9.25 13.38 20.20
N GLY A 97 9.96 12.35 20.66
CA GLY A 97 11.01 12.53 21.67
C GLY A 97 12.33 13.05 21.12
N ASN A 98 12.63 12.75 19.85
CA ASN A 98 13.94 13.01 19.26
C ASN A 98 13.86 13.81 17.98
N LEU A 99 13.20 13.29 16.95
CA LEU A 99 13.32 13.81 15.58
C LEU A 99 12.67 15.19 15.42
N LEU A 100 11.42 15.38 15.84
CA LEU A 100 10.73 16.67 15.74
C LEU A 100 11.40 17.77 16.56
N PRO A 101 11.86 17.54 17.81
CA PRO A 101 12.62 18.53 18.57
C PRO A 101 13.94 18.93 17.92
N GLU A 102 14.62 18.00 17.26
CA GLU A 102 15.85 18.28 16.50
C GLU A 102 15.56 19.11 15.26
N LEU A 103 14.59 18.70 14.43
CA LEU A 103 14.17 19.40 13.22
C LEU A 103 13.63 20.82 13.54
N ALA A 104 13.02 21.02 14.68
CA ALA A 104 12.53 22.33 15.10
C ALA A 104 13.65 23.36 15.32
N LYS A 105 14.90 22.93 15.59
CA LYS A 105 16.07 23.81 15.73
C LYS A 105 16.60 24.30 14.40
N ALA A 106 16.42 23.54 13.33
CA ALA A 106 16.90 23.90 12.01
C ALA A 106 16.05 25.06 11.40
N PRO A 107 16.60 25.93 10.54
CA PRO A 107 15.81 26.93 9.84
C PRO A 107 14.86 26.28 8.80
N GLY A 108 13.79 26.99 8.44
CA GLY A 108 12.85 26.55 7.41
C GLY A 108 11.68 25.71 7.92
N GLU A 109 11.01 25.06 7.00
CA GLU A 109 9.84 24.19 7.25
C GLU A 109 10.27 22.72 7.44
N ILE A 110 9.40 21.93 8.03
CA ILE A 110 9.59 20.49 8.19
C ILE A 110 8.70 19.78 7.17
N ASN A 111 9.31 18.97 6.31
CA ASN A 111 8.61 18.17 5.31
C ASN A 111 8.72 16.69 5.69
N ILE A 112 7.58 16.02 5.82
CA ILE A 112 7.47 14.60 6.18
C ILE A 112 6.79 13.88 5.02
N TRP A 113 7.35 12.78 4.59
CA TRP A 113 6.77 11.92 3.56
C TRP A 113 6.39 10.57 4.13
N CYS A 114 5.08 10.25 4.08
CA CYS A 114 4.53 8.94 4.39
C CYS A 114 4.39 8.15 3.09
N ALA A 115 5.31 7.25 2.83
CA ALA A 115 5.26 6.33 1.69
C ALA A 115 4.46 5.08 2.08
N ALA A 116 3.47 4.69 1.27
CA ALA A 116 2.51 3.61 1.56
C ALA A 116 1.59 3.95 2.75
N CYS A 117 0.94 5.11 2.67
CA CYS A 117 0.12 5.66 3.75
C CYS A 117 -1.22 4.92 3.98
N SER A 118 -1.59 4.00 3.09
CA SER A 118 -2.87 3.30 3.13
C SER A 118 -4.06 4.28 3.27
N THR A 119 -4.98 4.04 4.19
CA THR A 119 -6.16 4.88 4.48
C THR A 119 -5.86 6.05 5.43
N GLY A 120 -4.58 6.40 5.63
CA GLY A 120 -4.18 7.65 6.28
C GLY A 120 -3.87 7.58 7.77
N GLN A 121 -3.95 6.42 8.44
CA GLN A 121 -3.69 6.32 9.87
C GLN A 121 -2.30 6.80 10.27
N GLU A 122 -1.26 6.51 9.46
CA GLU A 122 0.10 6.95 9.73
C GLU A 122 0.25 8.48 9.61
N PRO A 123 -0.10 9.15 8.49
CA PRO A 123 0.05 10.60 8.39
C PRO A 123 -0.79 11.36 9.43
N TYR A 124 -1.99 10.87 9.77
CA TYR A 124 -2.77 11.47 10.84
C TYR A 124 -2.16 11.22 12.22
N SER A 125 -1.59 10.04 12.49
CA SER A 125 -0.85 9.79 13.75
C SER A 125 0.35 10.73 13.88
N ILE A 126 1.08 10.97 12.78
CA ILE A 126 2.17 11.96 12.74
C ILE A 126 1.64 13.37 13.02
N SER A 127 0.52 13.75 12.40
CA SER A 127 -0.11 15.06 12.64
C SER A 127 -0.48 15.26 14.12
N ILE A 128 -1.02 14.24 14.77
CA ILE A 128 -1.33 14.26 16.21
C ILE A 128 -0.03 14.45 17.00
N CYS A 129 1.04 13.71 16.70
CA CYS A 129 2.35 13.87 17.33
C CYS A 129 2.89 15.31 17.23
N VAL A 130 2.76 15.91 16.04
CA VAL A 130 3.17 17.30 15.79
C VAL A 130 2.37 18.25 16.67
N GLU A 131 1.04 18.13 16.69
CA GLU A 131 0.17 19.02 17.47
C GLU A 131 0.36 18.88 18.98
N GLU A 132 0.54 17.67 19.47
CA GLU A 132 0.85 17.45 20.89
C GLU A 132 2.18 18.08 21.29
N LEU A 133 3.20 17.99 20.42
CA LEU A 133 4.51 18.57 20.70
C LEU A 133 4.50 20.10 20.57
N ARG A 134 3.73 20.68 19.64
CA ARG A 134 3.55 22.14 19.50
C ARG A 134 3.05 22.78 20.79
N ARG A 135 2.16 22.10 21.51
CA ARG A 135 1.63 22.59 22.80
C ARG A 135 2.67 22.63 23.91
N LYS A 136 3.74 21.83 23.78
CA LYS A 136 4.79 21.68 24.80
C LYS A 136 6.12 22.33 24.41
N ASN A 137 6.32 22.63 23.14
CA ASN A 137 7.60 23.11 22.59
C ASN A 137 7.39 24.36 21.71
N PHE A 138 7.81 25.50 22.24
CA PHE A 138 7.68 26.79 21.55
C PHE A 138 8.42 26.85 20.20
N SER A 139 9.57 26.17 20.06
CA SER A 139 10.32 26.15 18.80
C SER A 139 9.54 25.47 17.66
N LEU A 140 8.72 24.49 17.97
CA LEU A 140 7.88 23.80 16.99
C LEU A 140 6.55 24.54 16.72
N SER A 141 6.06 25.35 17.67
CA SER A 141 4.78 26.07 17.52
C SER A 141 4.79 27.04 16.32
N ASN A 142 5.95 27.59 15.99
CA ASN A 142 6.13 28.52 14.86
C ASN A 142 6.62 27.85 13.57
N LYS A 143 6.78 26.51 13.55
CA LYS A 143 7.21 25.76 12.37
C LYS A 143 6.06 25.41 11.47
N ASN A 144 6.24 25.63 10.18
CA ASN A 144 5.38 25.02 9.17
C ASN A 144 5.78 23.55 8.99
N VAL A 145 4.85 22.64 9.25
CA VAL A 145 5.03 21.20 9.06
C VAL A 145 4.09 20.74 7.96
N LYS A 146 4.66 20.18 6.90
CA LYS A 146 3.92 19.62 5.76
C LYS A 146 4.06 18.11 5.77
N ILE A 147 2.95 17.41 5.62
CA ILE A 147 2.92 15.94 5.52
C ILE A 147 2.40 15.59 4.13
N LEU A 148 3.25 14.94 3.33
CA LEU A 148 2.88 14.33 2.06
C LEU A 148 2.60 12.85 2.29
N ALA A 149 1.42 12.38 1.91
CA ALA A 149 1.04 10.98 2.03
C ALA A 149 0.78 10.40 0.64
N THR A 150 1.40 9.27 0.33
CA THR A 150 1.26 8.58 -0.95
C THR A 150 1.06 7.09 -0.76
N ASP A 151 0.31 6.47 -1.68
CA ASP A 151 0.16 5.02 -1.74
C ASP A 151 0.11 4.57 -3.20
N ILE A 152 0.55 3.33 -3.47
CA ILE A 152 0.46 2.74 -4.80
C ILE A 152 -0.97 2.29 -5.12
N SER A 153 -1.76 1.96 -4.10
CA SER A 153 -3.17 1.63 -4.23
C SER A 153 -4.01 2.91 -4.32
N GLY A 154 -4.52 3.20 -5.52
CA GLY A 154 -5.41 4.33 -5.73
C GLY A 154 -6.71 4.23 -4.93
N ARG A 155 -7.14 3.00 -4.62
CA ARG A 155 -8.38 2.72 -3.88
C ARG A 155 -8.38 3.29 -2.46
N VAL A 156 -7.21 3.35 -1.80
CA VAL A 156 -7.11 3.81 -0.40
C VAL A 156 -6.93 5.32 -0.26
N LEU A 157 -6.63 6.00 -1.36
CA LEU A 157 -6.45 7.45 -1.39
C LEU A 157 -7.75 8.22 -1.65
N VAL A 158 -8.84 7.52 -2.01
CA VAL A 158 -10.17 8.14 -2.17
C VAL A 158 -10.78 8.25 -0.78
N ILE A 159 -10.77 9.46 -0.22
CA ILE A 159 -11.52 9.82 0.98
C ILE A 159 -12.80 10.48 0.46
N ASP A 160 -13.96 9.81 0.66
CA ASP A 160 -15.27 10.39 0.44
C ASP A 160 -15.59 11.44 1.52
#